data_9fc0d33d8d728d072e96390589978e9f
#
_entry.id   9fc0d33d8d728d072e96390589978e9f
#
_cell.length_a   1.000
_cell.length_b   1.000
_cell.length_c   1.000
_cell.angle_alpha   90.00
_cell.angle_beta   90.00
_cell.angle_gamma   90.00
#
_symmetry.space_group_name_H-M   'P 1'
#
loop_
_entity.id
_entity.type
_entity.pdbx_description
1 polymer ?
#
loop_
_entity_poly.entity_id
_entity_poly.type
_entity_poly.pdbx_seq_one_letter_code
_entity_poly.pdbx_strand_id
1 'polypeptide(L)'
;MRTLLIRCTLALACLAALPALAGTPIDQTRPLDARGRIEIENLKGRVEVRAWDRQEVKVTGTLGDGVEKFSMDGDRRNLRIEVKYPSRSGRTEPTVLIVQVPILADLEIETVSADIDVHGIASRELSLESVSGDIAANGAPREARIEAVSGRRNSISRMIP
;
A
#
# COMPACT_ATOMS: atom_id res chain seq x y z
N MET A 1 -28.12 68.14 -3.10
CA MET A 1 -27.54 67.31 -2.07
C MET A 1 -27.94 65.88 -2.34
N ARG A 2 -27.01 65.05 -2.90
CA ARG A 2 -27.25 63.63 -3.24
C ARG A 2 -26.33 62.82 -2.40
N THR A 3 -26.92 62.17 -1.43
CA THR A 3 -26.20 61.27 -0.48
C THR A 3 -25.94 59.91 -1.13
N LEU A 4 -24.67 59.56 -1.36
CA LEU A 4 -24.21 58.31 -1.97
C LEU A 4 -24.07 57.27 -0.86
N LEU A 5 -24.96 56.27 -0.80
CA LEU A 5 -24.90 55.14 0.12
C LEU A 5 -23.97 54.08 -0.45
N ILE A 6 -22.76 53.94 0.11
CA ILE A 6 -21.82 52.88 -0.17
C ILE A 6 -22.28 51.62 0.58
N ARG A 7 -22.75 50.60 -0.15
CA ARG A 7 -23.05 49.28 0.38
C ARG A 7 -21.74 48.48 0.41
N CYS A 8 -21.13 48.29 1.58
CA CYS A 8 -20.09 47.31 1.82
C CYS A 8 -20.70 45.90 1.87
N THR A 9 -20.52 45.13 0.82
CA THR A 9 -20.79 43.70 0.82
C THR A 9 -19.59 42.96 1.40
N LEU A 10 -19.75 42.49 2.65
CA LEU A 10 -18.77 41.65 3.34
C LEU A 10 -18.85 40.23 2.75
N ALA A 11 -17.91 39.88 1.87
CA ALA A 11 -17.76 38.51 1.36
C ALA A 11 -17.12 37.62 2.44
N LEU A 12 -17.94 36.79 3.08
CA LEU A 12 -17.52 35.78 4.04
C LEU A 12 -16.91 34.63 3.26
N ALA A 13 -15.57 34.59 3.15
CA ALA A 13 -14.83 33.45 2.58
C ALA A 13 -14.87 32.28 3.57
N CYS A 14 -15.72 31.30 3.32
CA CYS A 14 -15.69 30.01 3.99
C CYS A 14 -14.40 29.27 3.59
N LEU A 15 -13.39 29.34 4.46
CA LEU A 15 -12.18 28.52 4.37
C LEU A 15 -12.58 27.08 4.75
N ALA A 16 -12.83 26.23 3.76
CA ALA A 16 -13.05 24.82 3.99
C ALA A 16 -11.73 24.21 4.51
N ALA A 17 -11.66 23.97 5.82
CA ALA A 17 -10.58 23.19 6.42
C ALA A 17 -10.67 21.75 5.91
N LEU A 18 -9.79 21.36 4.99
CA LEU A 18 -9.58 19.96 4.62
C LEU A 18 -9.07 19.22 5.85
N PRO A 19 -9.65 18.06 6.22
CA PRO A 19 -9.10 17.25 7.30
C PRO A 19 -7.65 16.91 6.95
N ALA A 20 -6.71 17.30 7.79
CA ALA A 20 -5.34 16.85 7.71
C ALA A 20 -5.37 15.34 7.95
N LEU A 21 -5.10 14.54 6.91
CA LEU A 21 -4.83 13.12 7.06
C LEU A 21 -3.58 13.01 7.94
N ALA A 22 -3.77 12.54 9.18
CA ALA A 22 -2.67 12.23 10.06
C ALA A 22 -1.86 11.11 9.42
N GLY A 23 -0.57 11.35 9.19
CA GLY A 23 0.36 10.41 8.58
C GLY A 23 1.22 11.04 7.48
N THR A 24 2.40 10.46 7.27
CA THR A 24 3.36 10.92 6.26
C THR A 24 3.05 10.30 4.89
N PRO A 25 2.79 11.08 3.83
CA PRO A 25 2.53 10.55 2.50
C PRO A 25 3.79 9.91 1.91
N ILE A 26 3.61 8.81 1.17
CA ILE A 26 4.66 8.12 0.41
C ILE A 26 4.33 8.23 -1.07
N ASP A 27 5.34 8.54 -1.88
CA ASP A 27 5.32 8.38 -3.34
C ASP A 27 6.75 8.07 -3.80
N GLN A 28 7.06 6.80 -3.99
CA GLN A 28 8.37 6.33 -4.41
C GLN A 28 8.26 5.34 -5.56
N THR A 29 9.19 5.44 -6.52
CA THR A 29 9.27 4.54 -7.67
C THR A 29 10.67 3.98 -7.79
N ARG A 30 10.79 2.68 -8.09
CA ARG A 30 12.05 1.97 -8.33
C ARG A 30 11.93 1.10 -9.58
N PRO A 31 12.95 1.04 -10.44
CA PRO A 31 12.95 0.10 -11.56
C PRO A 31 13.01 -1.34 -11.05
N LEU A 32 12.21 -2.22 -11.68
CA LEU A 32 12.24 -3.66 -11.44
C LEU A 32 12.07 -4.39 -12.77
N ASP A 33 12.81 -5.47 -12.98
CA ASP A 33 12.64 -6.31 -14.15
C ASP A 33 11.26 -6.99 -14.15
N ALA A 34 10.71 -7.29 -15.33
CA ALA A 34 9.36 -7.84 -15.46
C ALA A 34 9.10 -9.11 -14.63
N ARG A 35 10.15 -9.87 -14.31
CA ARG A 35 10.13 -11.09 -13.49
C ARG A 35 11.00 -10.95 -12.25
N GLY A 36 11.21 -9.74 -11.76
CA GLY A 36 11.90 -9.51 -10.50
C GLY A 36 11.11 -10.05 -9.31
N ARG A 37 11.77 -10.16 -8.17
CA ARG A 37 11.14 -10.54 -6.89
C ARG A 37 10.91 -9.29 -6.04
N ILE A 38 9.76 -9.24 -5.42
CA ILE A 38 9.36 -8.17 -4.50
C ILE A 38 9.01 -8.82 -3.16
N GLU A 39 9.61 -8.32 -2.11
CA GLU A 39 9.32 -8.67 -0.73
C GLU A 39 8.73 -7.44 -0.03
N ILE A 40 7.57 -7.58 0.62
CA ILE A 40 6.88 -6.49 1.32
C ILE A 40 6.63 -6.89 2.75
N GLU A 41 7.15 -6.09 3.69
CA GLU A 41 6.94 -6.27 5.11
C GLU A 41 6.20 -5.07 5.71
N ASN A 42 5.05 -5.32 6.34
CA ASN A 42 4.30 -4.31 7.06
C ASN A 42 3.64 -4.89 8.31
N LEU A 43 3.87 -4.29 9.46
CA LEU A 43 3.37 -4.81 10.72
C LEU A 43 1.85 -4.70 10.84
N LYS A 44 1.27 -3.54 10.44
CA LYS A 44 -0.17 -3.28 10.59
C LYS A 44 -0.70 -2.27 9.58
N GLY A 45 -2.00 -2.38 9.30
CA GLY A 45 -2.72 -1.51 8.40
C GLY A 45 -3.25 -2.22 7.17
N ARG A 46 -2.84 -1.80 5.96
CA ARG A 46 -3.25 -2.41 4.69
C ARG A 46 -2.11 -2.39 3.68
N VAL A 47 -1.98 -3.48 2.95
CA VAL A 47 -1.12 -3.60 1.77
C VAL A 47 -1.99 -3.97 0.58
N GLU A 48 -2.17 -3.05 -0.34
CA GLU A 48 -2.88 -3.28 -1.60
C GLU A 48 -1.88 -3.34 -2.74
N VAL A 49 -1.87 -4.45 -3.48
CA VAL A 49 -0.99 -4.66 -4.63
C VAL A 49 -1.80 -4.71 -5.91
N ARG A 50 -1.41 -3.92 -6.90
CA ARG A 50 -2.02 -3.88 -8.23
C ARG A 50 -0.97 -4.17 -9.30
N ALA A 51 -1.19 -5.19 -10.10
CA ALA A 51 -0.33 -5.47 -11.24
C ALA A 51 -0.53 -4.44 -12.35
N TRP A 52 0.59 -4.08 -13.03
CA TRP A 52 0.59 -3.20 -14.19
C TRP A 52 1.61 -3.65 -15.23
N ASP A 53 1.52 -3.09 -16.43
CA ASP A 53 2.42 -3.42 -17.54
C ASP A 53 3.60 -2.44 -17.61
N ARG A 54 4.38 -2.35 -16.51
CA ARG A 54 5.60 -1.54 -16.45
C ARG A 54 6.69 -2.29 -15.69
N GLN A 55 7.96 -2.06 -16.07
CA GLN A 55 9.14 -2.64 -15.41
C GLN A 55 9.63 -1.72 -14.27
N GLU A 56 8.73 -1.39 -13.39
CA GLU A 56 8.99 -0.57 -12.20
C GLU A 56 7.99 -0.91 -11.10
N VAL A 57 8.37 -0.63 -9.88
CA VAL A 57 7.49 -0.69 -8.71
C VAL A 57 7.23 0.72 -8.24
N LYS A 58 5.96 1.07 -8.09
CA LYS A 58 5.54 2.34 -7.49
C LYS A 58 4.81 2.07 -6.18
N VAL A 59 5.27 2.72 -5.11
CA VAL A 59 4.63 2.69 -3.80
C VAL A 59 4.07 4.06 -3.50
N THR A 60 2.76 4.10 -3.25
CA THR A 60 2.04 5.27 -2.76
C THR A 60 1.29 4.92 -1.49
N GLY A 61 0.89 5.90 -0.72
CA GLY A 61 0.09 5.68 0.48
C GLY A 61 0.44 6.63 1.60
N THR A 62 0.19 6.18 2.83
CA THR A 62 0.39 6.99 4.03
C THR A 62 1.01 6.14 5.12
N LEU A 63 2.15 6.57 5.64
CA LEU A 63 2.75 6.00 6.84
C LEU A 63 1.94 6.43 8.06
N GLY A 64 1.60 5.46 8.89
CA GLY A 64 0.98 5.75 10.19
C GLY A 64 1.92 6.51 11.11
N ASP A 65 1.34 7.31 12.01
CA ASP A 65 2.13 8.00 13.03
C ASP A 65 2.91 7.01 13.90
N GLY A 66 4.16 7.36 14.23
CA GLY A 66 5.05 6.51 15.02
C GLY A 66 5.80 5.44 14.21
N VAL A 67 5.68 5.38 12.88
CA VAL A 67 6.57 4.58 12.04
C VAL A 67 7.99 5.13 12.15
N GLU A 68 8.97 4.23 12.37
CA GLU A 68 10.37 4.60 12.51
C GLU A 68 11.02 4.87 11.15
N LYS A 69 10.76 4.00 10.17
CA LYS A 69 11.38 4.07 8.85
C LYS A 69 10.51 3.38 7.79
N PHE A 70 10.48 3.97 6.62
CA PHE A 70 10.07 3.33 5.37
C PHE A 70 11.28 3.19 4.47
N SER A 71 11.49 2.03 3.88
CA SER A 71 12.57 1.78 2.93
C SER A 71 12.16 0.96 1.72
N MET A 72 12.78 1.25 0.60
CA MET A 72 12.76 0.45 -0.63
C MET A 72 14.20 0.16 -1.03
N ASP A 73 14.71 -0.98 -0.64
CA ASP A 73 16.11 -1.37 -0.81
C ASP A 73 16.21 -2.55 -1.78
N GLY A 74 17.29 -2.60 -2.56
CA GLY A 74 17.55 -3.68 -3.51
C GLY A 74 17.95 -3.19 -4.90
N ASP A 75 17.79 -4.06 -5.86
CA ASP A 75 18.16 -3.84 -7.26
C ASP A 75 16.99 -4.13 -8.23
N ARG A 76 17.27 -4.21 -9.53
CA ARG A 76 16.24 -4.47 -10.56
C ARG A 76 15.69 -5.89 -10.53
N ARG A 77 16.30 -6.82 -9.81
CA ARG A 77 15.88 -8.23 -9.72
C ARG A 77 15.22 -8.55 -8.41
N ASN A 78 15.67 -7.92 -7.33
CA ASN A 78 15.17 -8.16 -5.97
C ASN A 78 14.97 -6.81 -5.29
N LEU A 79 13.74 -6.53 -4.91
CA LEU A 79 13.34 -5.29 -4.22
C LEU A 79 12.64 -5.66 -2.92
N ARG A 80 13.11 -5.07 -1.81
CA ARG A 80 12.49 -5.18 -0.50
C ARG A 80 11.86 -3.86 -0.10
N ILE A 81 10.61 -3.91 0.32
CA ILE A 81 9.83 -2.79 0.81
C ILE A 81 9.51 -3.07 2.28
N GLU A 82 10.04 -2.27 3.18
CA GLU A 82 9.90 -2.47 4.62
C GLU A 82 9.32 -1.24 5.30
N VAL A 83 8.28 -1.45 6.14
CA VAL A 83 7.79 -0.46 7.09
C VAL A 83 8.23 -0.85 8.48
N LYS A 84 9.21 -0.15 9.01
CA LYS A 84 9.80 -0.43 10.31
C LYS A 84 9.12 0.35 11.42
N TYR A 85 8.72 -0.38 12.45
CA TYR A 85 8.11 0.19 13.65
C TYR A 85 9.07 0.11 14.83
N PRO A 86 9.02 1.08 15.77
CA PRO A 86 9.90 1.09 16.93
C PRO A 86 9.66 -0.13 17.83
N SER A 87 10.75 -0.72 18.33
CA SER A 87 10.71 -1.89 19.21
C SER A 87 10.12 -1.61 20.61
N ARG A 88 10.01 -0.34 21.02
CA ARG A 88 9.41 0.04 22.29
C ARG A 88 7.96 0.44 22.10
N SER A 89 7.11 0.02 23.04
CA SER A 89 5.67 0.27 23.07
C SER A 89 5.33 1.76 22.96
N GLY A 90 5.25 2.26 21.75
CA GLY A 90 4.69 3.56 21.40
C GLY A 90 3.32 3.35 20.74
N ARG A 91 2.46 4.35 20.82
CA ARG A 91 1.24 4.35 20.03
C ARG A 91 1.66 4.54 18.57
N THR A 92 1.39 3.55 17.73
CA THR A 92 1.66 3.62 16.28
C THR A 92 0.35 3.45 15.54
N GLU A 93 0.12 4.29 14.52
CA GLU A 93 -1.07 4.20 13.68
C GLU A 93 -0.86 3.24 12.50
N PRO A 94 -1.95 2.68 11.93
CA PRO A 94 -1.86 1.82 10.76
C PRO A 94 -1.26 2.51 9.55
N THR A 95 -0.42 1.78 8.78
CA THR A 95 0.14 2.24 7.51
C THR A 95 -0.70 1.70 6.35
N VAL A 96 -0.96 2.52 5.35
CA VAL A 96 -1.62 2.11 4.11
C VAL A 96 -0.63 2.19 2.97
N LEU A 97 -0.35 1.05 2.34
CA LEU A 97 0.50 0.94 1.16
C LEU A 97 -0.33 0.55 -0.06
N ILE A 98 -0.17 1.27 -1.15
CA ILE A 98 -0.65 0.90 -2.48
C ILE A 98 0.57 0.70 -3.36
N VAL A 99 0.80 -0.56 -3.76
CA VAL A 99 2.01 -0.97 -4.48
C VAL A 99 1.63 -1.42 -5.88
N GLN A 100 2.12 -0.73 -6.89
CA GLN A 100 1.97 -1.13 -8.29
C GLN A 100 3.21 -1.90 -8.72
N VAL A 101 3.03 -3.10 -9.31
CA VAL A 101 4.11 -4.05 -9.60
C VAL A 101 3.99 -4.64 -10.99
N PRO A 102 5.09 -5.07 -11.63
CA PRO A 102 5.01 -5.80 -12.91
C PRO A 102 4.14 -7.05 -12.79
N ILE A 103 3.30 -7.33 -13.79
CA ILE A 103 2.34 -8.46 -13.79
C ILE A 103 3.01 -9.81 -13.50
N LEU A 104 4.24 -10.02 -14.00
CA LEU A 104 4.98 -11.27 -13.90
C LEU A 104 5.97 -11.31 -12.72
N ALA A 105 6.05 -10.28 -11.89
CA ALA A 105 6.96 -10.24 -10.76
C ALA A 105 6.55 -11.23 -9.69
N ASP A 106 7.52 -11.98 -9.15
CA ASP A 106 7.31 -12.85 -7.99
C ASP A 106 7.07 -11.96 -6.75
N LEU A 107 6.08 -12.31 -5.93
CA LEU A 107 5.62 -11.48 -4.84
C LEU A 107 5.56 -12.26 -3.53
N GLU A 108 6.19 -11.71 -2.50
CA GLU A 108 6.13 -12.18 -1.13
C GLU A 108 5.67 -11.03 -0.23
N ILE A 109 4.62 -11.26 0.57
CA ILE A 109 4.07 -10.27 1.50
C ILE A 109 3.94 -10.91 2.87
N GLU A 110 4.58 -10.29 3.85
CA GLU A 110 4.50 -10.68 5.25
C GLU A 110 3.90 -9.57 6.09
N THR A 111 2.86 -9.90 6.85
CA THR A 111 2.22 -8.96 7.76
C THR A 111 1.89 -9.60 9.11
N VAL A 112 1.69 -8.77 10.14
CA VAL A 112 1.21 -9.26 11.45
C VAL A 112 -0.27 -8.94 11.62
N SER A 113 -0.67 -7.69 11.43
CA SER A 113 -2.06 -7.22 11.63
C SER A 113 -2.51 -6.31 10.49
N ALA A 114 -1.91 -6.46 9.31
CA ALA A 114 -2.33 -5.73 8.12
C ALA A 114 -3.13 -6.63 7.17
N ASP A 115 -4.17 -6.05 6.58
CA ASP A 115 -4.91 -6.70 5.50
C ASP A 115 -4.07 -6.70 4.21
N ILE A 116 -4.14 -7.79 3.46
CA ILE A 116 -3.45 -7.97 2.18
C ILE A 116 -4.50 -8.10 1.08
N ASP A 117 -4.37 -7.26 0.05
CA ASP A 117 -5.25 -7.27 -1.11
C ASP A 117 -4.43 -7.24 -2.40
N VAL A 118 -4.45 -8.32 -3.19
CA VAL A 118 -3.60 -8.50 -4.38
C VAL A 118 -4.45 -8.65 -5.63
N HIS A 119 -4.18 -7.85 -6.65
CA HIS A 119 -4.92 -7.83 -7.90
C HIS A 119 -4.05 -7.98 -9.15
N GLY A 120 -4.41 -8.91 -10.01
CA GLY A 120 -3.93 -9.01 -11.38
C GLY A 120 -2.54 -9.64 -11.55
N ILE A 121 -1.97 -10.24 -10.51
CA ILE A 121 -0.66 -10.92 -10.58
C ILE A 121 -0.78 -12.21 -11.40
N ALA A 122 0.21 -12.42 -12.30
CA ALA A 122 0.40 -13.65 -13.08
C ALA A 122 1.86 -14.13 -12.96
N SER A 123 2.40 -14.09 -11.77
CA SER A 123 3.78 -14.47 -11.42
C SER A 123 4.02 -15.97 -11.48
N ARG A 124 5.29 -16.35 -11.34
CA ARG A 124 5.64 -17.74 -11.08
C ARG A 124 5.28 -18.12 -9.65
N GLU A 125 5.60 -17.26 -8.69
CA GLU A 125 5.41 -17.49 -7.26
C GLU A 125 4.67 -16.32 -6.61
N LEU A 126 3.68 -16.63 -5.75
CA LEU A 126 2.96 -15.70 -4.90
C LEU A 126 2.91 -16.27 -3.48
N SER A 127 3.53 -15.58 -2.51
CA SER A 127 3.48 -15.94 -1.09
C SER A 127 2.85 -14.81 -0.29
N LEU A 128 1.78 -15.11 0.44
CA LEU A 128 1.07 -14.14 1.27
C LEU A 128 0.92 -14.71 2.68
N GLU A 129 1.48 -14.02 3.67
CA GLU A 129 1.45 -14.44 5.06
C GLU A 129 0.92 -13.33 5.97
N SER A 130 -0.08 -13.65 6.80
CA SER A 130 -0.61 -12.73 7.81
C SER A 130 -0.94 -13.46 9.11
N VAL A 131 -0.61 -12.86 10.26
CA VAL A 131 -1.00 -13.43 11.55
C VAL A 131 -2.46 -13.12 11.89
N SER A 132 -2.92 -11.88 11.70
CA SER A 132 -4.27 -11.45 12.12
C SER A 132 -5.01 -10.60 11.09
N GLY A 133 -4.46 -10.36 9.91
CA GLY A 133 -5.11 -9.60 8.83
C GLY A 133 -5.89 -10.49 7.87
N ASP A 134 -6.86 -9.92 7.18
CA ASP A 134 -7.59 -10.60 6.11
C ASP A 134 -6.74 -10.62 4.83
N ILE A 135 -6.77 -11.74 4.09
CA ILE A 135 -6.06 -11.89 2.82
C ILE A 135 -7.07 -12.10 1.70
N ALA A 136 -7.03 -11.19 0.71
CA ALA A 136 -7.75 -11.35 -0.54
C ALA A 136 -6.76 -11.33 -1.72
N ALA A 137 -6.86 -12.29 -2.63
CA ALA A 137 -6.02 -12.36 -3.80
C ALA A 137 -6.81 -12.71 -5.06
N ASN A 138 -6.58 -11.97 -6.13
CA ASN A 138 -7.14 -12.19 -7.45
C ASN A 138 -6.02 -12.16 -8.49
N GLY A 139 -5.82 -13.26 -9.20
CA GLY A 139 -4.73 -13.38 -10.16
C GLY A 139 -4.60 -14.81 -10.69
N ALA A 140 -3.54 -15.05 -11.47
CA ALA A 140 -3.23 -16.35 -12.06
C ALA A 140 -1.75 -16.73 -11.85
N PRO A 141 -1.23 -16.76 -10.61
CA PRO A 141 0.11 -17.23 -10.36
C PRO A 141 0.21 -18.72 -10.69
N ARG A 142 1.43 -19.19 -11.03
CA ARG A 142 1.65 -20.62 -11.25
C ARG A 142 1.63 -21.39 -9.94
N GLU A 143 2.21 -20.78 -8.90
CA GLU A 143 2.29 -21.32 -7.56
C GLU A 143 1.84 -20.25 -6.57
N ALA A 144 0.92 -20.59 -5.65
CA ALA A 144 0.43 -19.67 -4.64
C ALA A 144 0.45 -20.33 -3.28
N ARG A 145 1.06 -19.66 -2.30
CA ARG A 145 1.05 -19.99 -0.89
C ARG A 145 0.34 -18.88 -0.14
N ILE A 146 -0.71 -19.21 0.61
CA ILE A 146 -1.47 -18.24 1.40
C ILE A 146 -1.64 -18.79 2.80
N GLU A 147 -1.04 -18.12 3.79
CA GLU A 147 -1.10 -18.50 5.19
C GLU A 147 -1.71 -17.35 6.02
N ALA A 148 -2.77 -17.65 6.75
CA ALA A 148 -3.35 -16.75 7.75
C ALA A 148 -3.62 -17.53 9.03
N VAL A 149 -3.14 -17.03 10.17
CA VAL A 149 -3.31 -17.70 11.46
C VAL A 149 -4.70 -17.39 12.05
N SER A 150 -5.14 -16.13 12.04
CA SER A 150 -6.41 -15.69 12.63
C SER A 150 -7.28 -14.84 11.69
N GLY A 151 -6.91 -14.69 10.43
CA GLY A 151 -7.62 -13.89 9.44
C GLY A 151 -8.54 -14.72 8.53
N ARG A 152 -9.40 -14.04 7.75
CA ARG A 152 -10.19 -14.66 6.70
C ARG A 152 -9.33 -14.82 5.44
N ARG A 153 -9.47 -15.96 4.79
CA ARG A 153 -8.89 -16.23 3.47
C ARG A 153 -9.99 -16.23 2.43
N ASN A 154 -10.05 -15.21 1.60
CA ASN A 154 -10.89 -15.23 0.41
C ASN A 154 -10.06 -15.78 -0.75
N SER A 155 -10.48 -16.93 -1.25
CA SER A 155 -9.76 -17.74 -2.23
C SER A 155 -9.43 -17.00 -3.53
N ILE A 156 -8.32 -17.41 -4.14
CA ILE A 156 -7.87 -17.03 -5.47
C ILE A 156 -9.00 -17.33 -6.48
N SER A 157 -9.67 -16.28 -6.96
CA SER A 157 -10.53 -16.42 -8.13
C SER A 157 -9.64 -16.49 -9.37
N ARG A 158 -9.49 -17.71 -9.92
CA ARG A 158 -8.81 -17.93 -11.19
C ARG A 158 -9.67 -17.29 -12.28
N MET A 159 -9.30 -16.13 -12.79
CA MET A 159 -9.82 -15.68 -14.08
C MET A 159 -9.20 -16.59 -15.15
N ILE A 160 -9.97 -17.56 -15.59
CA ILE A 160 -9.68 -18.29 -16.84
C ILE A 160 -10.17 -17.39 -17.98
N PRO A 161 -9.36 -17.10 -18.99
CA PRO A 161 -9.77 -16.32 -20.16
C PRO A 161 -10.83 -17.07 -20.96
#